data_45a4640efcdb40b98050b13820c46b0d
#
_entry.id   45a4640efcdb40b98050b13820c46b0d
#
_cell.length_a   1.000
_cell.length_b   1.000
_cell.length_c   1.000
_cell.angle_alpha   90.00
_cell.angle_beta   90.00
_cell.angle_gamma   90.00
#
_symmetry.space_group_name_H-M   'P 1'
#
loop_
_entity.id
_entity.type
_entity.pdbx_description
1 polymer ?
#
loop_
_entity_poly.entity_id
_entity_poly.type
_entity_poly.pdbx_seq_one_letter_code
_entity_poly.pdbx_strand_id
1 'polypeptide(L)'
;MPARSSSGLVVGAGVSGLAYAQMRMQFGRPIASFQSMKHKHADMLVDVEQIASMSLMGTLKLGLPAEQRKAAVSQVKAKVARSIKAVGQNAIQTHGGIGITMELAIGHYFKRSTMIENQFGPADWHLERYEALTLPA
;
A
#
# COMPACT_ATOMS: atom_id res chain seq x y z
N MET A 1 16.67 -10.00 -12.30
CA MET A 1 16.10 -8.87 -11.55
C MET A 1 15.28 -9.45 -10.40
N PRO A 2 15.58 -9.15 -9.13
CA PRO A 2 14.74 -9.64 -8.05
C PRO A 2 13.35 -9.04 -8.22
N ALA A 3 12.33 -9.88 -8.13
CA ALA A 3 10.95 -9.46 -8.13
C ALA A 3 10.77 -8.42 -7.00
N ARG A 4 10.54 -7.17 -7.37
CA ARG A 4 10.21 -6.13 -6.39
C ARG A 4 8.87 -6.53 -5.77
N SER A 5 8.92 -6.97 -4.53
CA SER A 5 7.72 -7.33 -3.77
C SER A 5 6.76 -6.15 -3.72
N SER A 6 5.47 -6.42 -3.60
CA SER A 6 4.45 -5.37 -3.43
C SER A 6 4.79 -4.43 -2.26
N SER A 7 5.37 -4.97 -1.19
CA SER A 7 5.87 -4.18 -0.05
C SER A 7 6.96 -3.18 -0.44
N GLY A 8 7.93 -3.57 -1.25
CA GLY A 8 8.98 -2.67 -1.73
C GLY A 8 8.45 -1.51 -2.58
N LEU A 9 7.38 -1.73 -3.35
CA LEU A 9 6.71 -0.70 -4.14
C LEU A 9 6.03 0.35 -3.25
N VAL A 10 5.37 -0.10 -2.20
CA VAL A 10 4.64 0.77 -1.26
C VAL A 10 5.62 1.58 -0.41
N VAL A 11 6.69 0.95 0.06
CA VAL A 11 7.79 1.66 0.75
C VAL A 11 8.38 2.74 -0.15
N GLY A 12 8.68 2.41 -1.41
CA GLY A 12 9.21 3.37 -2.38
C GLY A 12 8.30 4.58 -2.61
N ALA A 13 6.99 4.36 -2.72
CA ALA A 13 6.01 5.43 -2.87
C ALA A 13 5.93 6.32 -1.61
N GLY A 14 5.90 5.73 -0.42
CA GLY A 14 5.87 6.47 0.85
C GLY A 14 7.12 7.31 1.06
N VAL A 15 8.29 6.73 0.85
CA VAL A 15 9.59 7.44 0.98
C VAL A 15 9.71 8.58 -0.03
N SER A 16 9.30 8.36 -1.30
CA SER A 16 9.30 9.41 -2.32
C SER A 16 8.40 10.58 -1.94
N GLY A 17 7.20 10.30 -1.43
CA GLY A 17 6.27 11.33 -0.97
C GLY A 17 6.83 12.15 0.19
N LEU A 18 7.44 11.51 1.17
CA LEU A 18 8.04 12.19 2.32
C LEU A 18 9.23 13.06 1.90
N ALA A 19 10.15 12.53 1.10
CA ALA A 19 11.30 13.28 0.60
C ALA A 19 10.87 14.52 -0.20
N TYR A 20 9.87 14.38 -1.08
CA TYR A 20 9.31 15.51 -1.81
C TYR A 20 8.71 16.55 -0.86
N ALA A 21 7.93 16.14 0.14
CA ALA A 21 7.31 17.04 1.10
C ALA A 21 8.32 17.84 1.93
N GLN A 22 9.49 17.26 2.20
CA GLN A 22 10.60 17.95 2.90
C GLN A 22 11.28 19.02 2.02
N MET A 23 11.35 18.82 0.72
CA MET A 23 12.00 19.74 -0.21
C MET A 23 11.06 20.81 -0.76
N ARG A 24 9.78 20.49 -0.95
CA ARG A 24 8.80 21.40 -1.57
C ARG A 24 8.42 22.54 -0.61
N MET A 25 8.72 23.75 -1.01
CA MET A 25 8.36 24.96 -0.25
C MET A 25 7.00 25.51 -0.69
N GLN A 26 6.15 25.82 0.26
CA GLN A 26 4.90 26.56 0.09
C GLN A 26 4.63 27.44 1.33
N PHE A 27 4.12 28.63 1.11
CA PHE A 27 3.86 29.60 2.20
C PHE A 27 5.09 29.84 3.10
N GLY A 28 6.27 29.92 2.49
CA GLY A 28 7.54 30.20 3.17
C GLY A 28 8.14 29.06 4.00
N ARG A 29 7.60 27.85 3.91
CA ARG A 29 8.11 26.68 4.66
C ARG A 29 7.91 25.36 3.89
N PRO A 30 8.66 24.30 4.23
CA PRO A 30 8.46 22.98 3.64
C PRO A 30 7.05 22.46 3.87
N ILE A 31 6.42 21.82 2.87
CA ILE A 31 5.05 21.30 3.03
C ILE A 31 4.97 20.20 4.10
N ALA A 32 6.05 19.48 4.37
CA ALA A 32 6.13 18.52 5.47
C ALA A 32 5.93 19.16 6.86
N SER A 33 6.07 20.46 7.00
CA SER A 33 5.85 21.17 8.28
C SER A 33 4.37 21.32 8.65
N PHE A 34 3.45 21.23 7.67
CA PHE A 34 2.03 21.34 7.90
C PHE A 34 1.48 20.09 8.60
N GLN A 35 0.64 20.28 9.61
CA GLN A 35 0.10 19.19 10.42
C GLN A 35 -0.69 18.17 9.59
N SER A 36 -1.49 18.63 8.64
CA SER A 36 -2.22 17.76 7.72
C SER A 36 -1.32 16.83 6.92
N MET A 37 -0.14 17.32 6.50
CA MET A 37 0.86 16.51 5.80
C MET A 37 1.53 15.50 6.74
N LYS A 38 1.82 15.91 7.98
CA LYS A 38 2.38 14.99 8.99
C LYS A 38 1.44 13.84 9.30
N HIS A 39 0.13 14.10 9.50
CA HIS A 39 -0.86 13.06 9.70
C HIS A 39 -0.95 12.11 8.50
N LYS A 40 -1.03 12.65 7.30
CA LYS A 40 -1.06 11.84 6.07
C LYS A 40 0.15 10.91 5.94
N HIS A 41 1.36 11.39 6.23
CA HIS A 41 2.55 10.56 6.17
C HIS A 41 2.61 9.54 7.31
N ALA A 42 2.09 9.88 8.50
CA ALA A 42 1.96 8.92 9.60
C ALA A 42 1.01 7.76 9.22
N ASP A 43 -0.14 8.06 8.63
CA ASP A 43 -1.08 7.05 8.15
C ASP A 43 -0.46 6.17 7.07
N MET A 44 0.27 6.76 6.12
CA MET A 44 1.00 6.00 5.10
C MET A 44 2.04 5.06 5.71
N LEU A 45 2.76 5.50 6.75
CA LEU A 45 3.73 4.66 7.46
C LEU A 45 3.03 3.48 8.13
N VAL A 46 1.92 3.71 8.82
CA VAL A 46 1.12 2.64 9.44
C VAL A 46 0.68 1.61 8.38
N ASP A 47 0.20 2.05 7.23
CA ASP A 47 -0.19 1.15 6.14
C ASP A 47 1.01 0.34 5.60
N VAL A 48 2.18 0.94 5.46
CA VAL A 48 3.41 0.26 5.02
C VAL A 48 3.81 -0.84 6.01
N GLU A 49 3.83 -0.53 7.30
CA GLU A 49 4.16 -1.49 8.36
C GLU A 49 3.14 -2.64 8.45
N GLN A 50 1.87 -2.33 8.28
CA GLN A 50 0.82 -3.34 8.22
C GLN A 50 0.99 -4.28 7.01
N ILE A 51 1.33 -3.75 5.83
CA ILE A 51 1.60 -4.57 4.64
C ILE A 51 2.79 -5.51 4.90
N ALA A 52 3.86 -5.01 5.49
CA ALA A 52 5.04 -5.82 5.82
C ALA A 52 4.68 -6.97 6.79
N SER A 53 3.98 -6.64 7.86
CA SER A 53 3.52 -7.60 8.86
C SER A 53 2.56 -8.66 8.28
N MET A 54 1.61 -8.23 7.46
CA MET A 54 0.66 -9.14 6.79
C MET A 54 1.36 -10.05 5.78
N SER A 55 2.34 -9.54 5.05
CA SER A 55 3.13 -10.35 4.10
C SER A 55 3.93 -11.44 4.84
N LEU A 56 4.53 -11.09 5.97
CA LEU A 56 5.23 -12.06 6.83
C LEU A 56 4.26 -13.12 7.37
N MET A 57 3.12 -12.69 7.93
CA MET A 57 2.08 -13.59 8.44
C MET A 57 1.60 -14.56 7.36
N GLY A 58 1.33 -14.05 6.15
CA GLY A 58 0.93 -14.88 5.02
C GLY A 58 1.97 -15.93 4.65
N THR A 59 3.24 -15.55 4.63
CA THR A 59 4.35 -16.46 4.34
C THR A 59 4.45 -17.57 5.40
N LEU A 60 4.36 -17.23 6.67
CA LEU A 60 4.40 -18.19 7.78
C LEU A 60 3.24 -19.19 7.72
N LYS A 61 2.07 -18.76 7.23
CA LYS A 61 0.88 -19.61 7.12
C LYS A 61 0.81 -20.47 5.85
N LEU A 62 1.78 -20.38 4.94
CA LEU A 62 1.77 -21.20 3.71
C LEU A 62 1.87 -22.71 3.97
N GLY A 63 2.50 -23.13 5.06
CA GLY A 63 2.61 -24.53 5.46
C GLY A 63 1.36 -25.13 6.14
N LEU A 64 0.32 -24.33 6.42
CA LEU A 64 -0.89 -24.78 7.09
C LEU A 64 -1.81 -25.60 6.17
N PRO A 65 -2.79 -26.35 6.74
CA PRO A 65 -3.83 -27.02 5.96
C PRO A 65 -4.54 -26.08 4.98
N ALA A 66 -5.06 -26.64 3.89
CA ALA A 66 -5.54 -25.89 2.73
C ALA A 66 -6.54 -24.78 3.10
N GLU A 67 -7.51 -25.04 3.96
CA GLU A 67 -8.54 -24.06 4.30
C GLU A 67 -7.97 -22.88 5.12
N GLN A 68 -7.11 -23.16 6.08
CA GLN A 68 -6.43 -22.14 6.88
C GLN A 68 -5.47 -21.31 6.01
N ARG A 69 -4.77 -21.94 5.09
CA ARG A 69 -3.90 -21.26 4.13
C ARG A 69 -4.70 -20.34 3.20
N LYS A 70 -5.83 -20.82 2.66
CA LYS A 70 -6.72 -20.03 1.81
C LYS A 70 -7.26 -18.80 2.54
N ALA A 71 -7.71 -18.96 3.79
CA ALA A 71 -8.19 -17.88 4.65
C ALA A 71 -7.07 -16.84 4.88
N ALA A 72 -5.88 -17.30 5.26
CA ALA A 72 -4.73 -16.40 5.47
C ALA A 72 -4.35 -15.61 4.22
N VAL A 73 -4.28 -16.26 3.05
CA VAL A 73 -3.97 -15.59 1.79
C VAL A 73 -5.04 -14.54 1.43
N SER A 74 -6.32 -14.86 1.64
CA SER A 74 -7.41 -13.90 1.38
C SER A 74 -7.34 -12.70 2.32
N GLN A 75 -7.07 -12.91 3.61
CA GLN A 75 -6.87 -11.85 4.59
C GLN A 75 -5.71 -10.91 4.20
N VAL A 76 -4.55 -11.49 3.85
CA VAL A 76 -3.38 -10.72 3.40
C VAL A 76 -3.71 -9.91 2.16
N LYS A 77 -4.31 -10.55 1.15
CA LYS A 77 -4.60 -9.89 -0.12
C LYS A 77 -5.59 -8.74 0.04
N ALA A 78 -6.65 -8.92 0.83
CA ALA A 78 -7.62 -7.87 1.11
C ALA A 78 -6.97 -6.66 1.79
N LYS A 79 -6.15 -6.87 2.82
CA LYS A 79 -5.45 -5.77 3.50
C LYS A 79 -4.43 -5.10 2.60
N VAL A 80 -3.59 -5.87 1.91
CA VAL A 80 -2.56 -5.33 1.02
C VAL A 80 -3.18 -4.50 -0.10
N ALA A 81 -4.26 -4.99 -0.73
CA ALA A 81 -4.93 -4.26 -1.81
C ALA A 81 -5.45 -2.88 -1.36
N ARG A 82 -6.08 -2.81 -0.19
CA ARG A 82 -6.59 -1.54 0.37
C ARG A 82 -5.47 -0.58 0.74
N SER A 83 -4.46 -1.07 1.44
CA SER A 83 -3.35 -0.24 1.89
C SER A 83 -2.46 0.25 0.74
N ILE A 84 -2.20 -0.57 -0.27
CA ILE A 84 -1.38 -0.15 -1.44
C ILE A 84 -2.08 0.95 -2.24
N LYS A 85 -3.41 0.90 -2.34
CA LYS A 85 -4.21 1.95 -2.95
C LYS A 85 -4.15 3.25 -2.16
N ALA A 86 -4.37 3.18 -0.84
CA ALA A 86 -4.33 4.34 0.04
C ALA A 86 -2.97 5.04 0.01
N VAL A 87 -1.87 4.28 0.16
CA VAL A 87 -0.51 4.83 0.09
C VAL A 87 -0.21 5.43 -1.29
N GLY A 88 -0.59 4.74 -2.37
CA GLY A 88 -0.37 5.24 -3.73
C GLY A 88 -1.10 6.56 -3.99
N GLN A 89 -2.36 6.66 -3.62
CA GLN A 89 -3.16 7.88 -3.76
C GLN A 89 -2.61 9.04 -2.91
N ASN A 90 -2.25 8.78 -1.65
CA ASN A 90 -1.68 9.77 -0.76
C ASN A 90 -0.30 10.27 -1.25
N ALA A 91 0.51 9.38 -1.80
CA ALA A 91 1.80 9.74 -2.38
C ALA A 91 1.64 10.65 -3.61
N ILE A 92 0.76 10.30 -4.55
CA ILE A 92 0.41 11.17 -5.70
C ILE A 92 -0.10 12.53 -5.21
N GLN A 93 -1.03 12.55 -4.25
CA GLN A 93 -1.58 13.78 -3.71
C GLN A 93 -0.52 14.66 -3.06
N THR A 94 0.48 14.07 -2.41
CA THR A 94 1.61 14.81 -1.82
C THR A 94 2.44 15.53 -2.87
N HIS A 95 2.64 14.92 -4.03
CA HIS A 95 3.35 15.53 -5.15
C HIS A 95 2.52 16.60 -5.89
N GLY A 96 1.19 16.57 -5.74
CA GLY A 96 0.28 17.47 -6.45
C GLY A 96 0.29 17.21 -7.97
N GLY A 97 0.10 18.25 -8.76
CA GLY A 97 0.00 18.14 -10.23
C GLY A 97 1.17 17.42 -10.89
N ILE A 98 2.40 17.58 -10.39
CA ILE A 98 3.59 16.89 -10.94
C ILE A 98 3.56 15.37 -10.67
N GLY A 99 2.84 14.92 -9.64
CA GLY A 99 2.73 13.50 -9.30
C GLY A 99 1.99 12.66 -10.33
N ILE A 100 1.17 13.27 -11.18
CA ILE A 100 0.45 12.58 -12.26
C ILE A 100 1.20 12.62 -13.60
N THR A 101 2.30 13.34 -13.67
CA THR A 101 3.15 13.38 -14.88
C THR A 101 4.01 12.13 -14.98
N MET A 102 4.55 11.87 -16.18
CA MET A 102 5.46 10.74 -16.42
C MET A 102 6.90 11.01 -15.97
N GLU A 103 7.18 12.21 -15.49
CA GLU A 103 8.54 12.65 -15.12
C GLU A 103 9.01 12.06 -13.78
N LEU A 104 8.09 11.76 -12.88
CA LEU A 104 8.42 11.25 -11.56
C LEU A 104 8.13 9.74 -11.42
N ALA A 105 9.00 9.05 -10.71
CA ALA A 105 8.86 7.62 -10.41
C ALA A 105 7.54 7.28 -9.67
N ILE A 106 6.96 8.25 -8.95
CA ILE A 106 5.71 8.07 -8.21
C ILE A 106 4.54 7.66 -9.11
N GLY A 107 4.45 8.21 -10.32
CA GLY A 107 3.43 7.83 -11.31
C GLY A 107 3.54 6.36 -11.72
N HIS A 108 4.76 5.84 -11.86
CA HIS A 108 4.99 4.42 -12.15
C HIS A 108 4.64 3.53 -10.95
N TYR A 109 4.96 3.95 -9.73
CA TYR A 109 4.57 3.24 -8.51
C TYR A 109 3.04 3.16 -8.38
N PHE A 110 2.34 4.26 -8.64
CA PHE A 110 0.88 4.30 -8.60
C PHE A 110 0.24 3.37 -9.63
N LYS A 111 0.67 3.43 -10.89
CA LYS A 111 0.18 2.53 -11.95
C LYS A 111 0.41 1.06 -11.58
N ARG A 112 1.59 0.72 -11.09
CA ARG A 112 1.90 -0.65 -10.67
C ARG A 112 1.08 -1.08 -9.47
N SER A 113 0.85 -0.21 -8.49
CA SER A 113 0.02 -0.50 -7.32
C SER A 113 -1.43 -0.78 -7.71
N THR A 114 -1.99 -0.03 -8.64
CA THR A 114 -3.35 -0.25 -9.17
C THR A 114 -3.47 -1.60 -9.88
N MET A 115 -2.45 -2.02 -10.62
CA MET A 115 -2.42 -3.36 -11.22
C MET A 115 -2.38 -4.46 -10.17
N ILE A 116 -1.55 -4.31 -9.14
CA ILE A 116 -1.43 -5.28 -8.04
C ILE A 116 -2.72 -5.37 -7.22
N GLU A 117 -3.42 -4.25 -7.01
CA GLU A 117 -4.70 -4.21 -6.30
C GLU A 117 -5.69 -5.22 -6.88
N ASN A 118 -5.78 -5.29 -8.21
CA ASN A 118 -6.73 -6.14 -8.90
C ASN A 118 -6.19 -7.53 -9.28
N GLN A 119 -4.88 -7.75 -9.17
CA GLN A 119 -4.26 -9.02 -9.52
C GLN A 119 -4.68 -10.13 -8.55
N PHE A 120 -5.16 -11.26 -9.08
CA PHE A 120 -5.70 -12.39 -8.32
C PHE A 120 -6.99 -12.11 -7.54
N GLY A 121 -7.74 -11.10 -7.92
CA GLY A 121 -9.00 -10.70 -7.34
C GLY A 121 -8.93 -9.41 -6.51
N PRO A 122 -9.99 -8.61 -6.50
CA PRO A 122 -10.08 -7.38 -5.72
C PRO A 122 -10.25 -7.66 -4.22
N ALA A 123 -10.05 -6.62 -3.40
CA ALA A 123 -10.12 -6.72 -1.95
C ALA A 123 -11.44 -7.31 -1.43
N ASP A 124 -12.56 -6.89 -2.01
CA ASP A 124 -13.89 -7.30 -1.56
C ASP A 124 -14.15 -8.78 -1.81
N TRP A 125 -13.75 -9.31 -2.97
CA TRP A 125 -13.81 -10.76 -3.24
C TRP A 125 -12.99 -11.57 -2.22
N HIS A 126 -11.83 -11.07 -1.81
CA HIS A 126 -11.01 -11.73 -0.80
C HIS A 126 -11.62 -11.66 0.60
N LEU A 127 -12.35 -10.58 0.93
CA LEU A 127 -13.09 -10.48 2.18
C LEU A 127 -14.23 -11.48 2.24
N GLU A 128 -15.08 -11.53 1.21
CA GLU A 128 -16.18 -12.50 1.11
C GLU A 128 -15.66 -13.93 1.23
N ARG A 129 -14.55 -14.23 0.54
CA ARG A 129 -13.92 -15.55 0.65
C ARG A 129 -13.37 -15.84 2.05
N TYR A 130 -12.79 -14.85 2.72
CA TYR A 130 -12.30 -14.99 4.08
C TYR A 130 -13.46 -15.28 5.05
N GLU A 131 -14.55 -14.55 4.94
CA GLU A 131 -15.76 -14.75 5.72
C GLU A 131 -16.31 -16.16 5.52
N ALA A 132 -16.47 -16.60 4.28
CA ALA A 132 -16.96 -17.96 3.96
C ALA A 132 -16.08 -19.09 4.51
N LEU A 133 -14.78 -18.83 4.70
CA LEU A 133 -13.83 -19.82 5.24
C LEU A 133 -13.69 -19.79 6.77
N THR A 134 -14.15 -18.74 7.42
CA THR A 134 -13.89 -18.51 8.87
C THR A 134 -15.12 -18.37 9.73
N LEU A 135 -16.25 -17.96 9.16
CA LEU A 135 -17.50 -17.84 9.89
C LEU A 135 -18.29 -19.15 9.79
N PRO A 136 -18.89 -19.63 10.90
CA PRO A 136 -19.81 -20.76 10.85
C PRO A 136 -21.06 -20.38 10.04
N ALA A 137 -21.57 -21.36 9.30
CA ALA A 137 -22.82 -21.22 8.56
C ALA A 137 -24.01 -21.06 9.51
#